data_c630b239cf3477883b250a352363ba76
#
_entry.id   c630b239cf3477883b250a352363ba76
#
_cell.length_a   1.000
_cell.length_b   1.000
_cell.length_c   1.000
_cell.angle_alpha   90.00
_cell.angle_beta   90.00
_cell.angle_gamma   90.00
#
_symmetry.space_group_name_H-M   'P 1'
#
loop_
_entity.id
_entity.type
_entity.pdbx_description
1 polymer ?
#
loop_
_entity_poly.entity_id
_entity_poly.type
_entity_poly.pdbx_seq_one_letter_code
_entity_poly.pdbx_strand_id
1 'polypeptide(L)'
;MIKLIATDVDGTLVEDGTCRINPEYFTVIQQLRELGIQVAAASGRQADSLLSLFEPVRDKMFFISNNGGVIGTSSRILFVANMDETLLQKLLEDCKAFPDCYLLLSAAEESYYLEGCPEDFVHLITEEYRFGAEPVKDWKSLPPIVKAAIYHDPALPHPARVLIEPWRGRLTGVVSGREWVDFIGPGVSKGRALREIMESLEVSAEEIMVFGDQMNDLPMMEQAKHSFTVGGAREEVKAAAAHVTAPMQEDGVLQVLKNLVKNKGEFT
;
A
#
# COMPACT_ATOMS: atom_id res chain seq x y z
N MET A 1 15.36 -14.55 16.21
CA MET A 1 13.98 -14.20 16.65
C MET A 1 13.48 -13.03 15.81
N ILE A 2 12.27 -13.10 15.27
CA ILE A 2 11.66 -12.01 14.51
C ILE A 2 11.29 -10.85 15.45
N LYS A 3 11.53 -9.62 15.01
CA LYS A 3 11.20 -8.38 15.73
C LYS A 3 10.20 -7.50 15.01
N LEU A 4 10.11 -7.61 13.68
CA LEU A 4 9.21 -6.81 12.85
C LEU A 4 8.55 -7.71 11.81
N ILE A 5 7.25 -7.50 11.59
CA ILE A 5 6.49 -8.08 10.48
C ILE A 5 5.95 -6.93 9.64
N ALA A 6 6.16 -6.97 8.33
CA ALA A 6 5.54 -6.06 7.40
C ALA A 6 4.71 -6.86 6.39
N THR A 7 3.48 -6.47 6.18
CA THR A 7 2.58 -7.17 5.26
C THR A 7 1.90 -6.19 4.31
N ASP A 8 1.85 -6.55 3.03
CA ASP A 8 0.89 -5.98 2.12
C ASP A 8 -0.53 -6.37 2.55
N VAL A 9 -1.53 -5.72 1.97
CA VAL A 9 -2.95 -5.86 2.36
C VAL A 9 -3.76 -6.48 1.23
N ASP A 10 -3.87 -5.81 0.10
CA ASP A 10 -4.71 -6.20 -1.03
C ASP A 10 -4.10 -7.37 -1.80
N GLY A 11 -4.83 -8.47 -1.97
CA GLY A 11 -4.29 -9.70 -2.56
C GLY A 11 -3.46 -10.56 -1.61
N THR A 12 -3.06 -10.00 -0.45
CA THR A 12 -2.22 -10.67 0.55
C THR A 12 -3.01 -11.07 1.81
N LEU A 13 -3.75 -10.13 2.43
CA LEU A 13 -4.59 -10.36 3.62
C LEU A 13 -6.08 -10.33 3.30
N VAL A 14 -6.47 -9.53 2.32
CA VAL A 14 -7.85 -9.32 1.87
C VAL A 14 -7.93 -9.42 0.36
N GLU A 15 -9.11 -9.73 -0.16
CA GLU A 15 -9.39 -9.64 -1.59
C GLU A 15 -9.32 -8.19 -2.05
N ASP A 16 -8.70 -7.96 -3.23
CA ASP A 16 -8.54 -6.64 -3.83
C ASP A 16 -9.81 -5.80 -3.76
N GLY A 17 -9.69 -4.56 -3.31
CA GLY A 17 -10.80 -3.61 -3.24
C GLY A 17 -11.82 -3.89 -2.14
N THR A 18 -11.60 -4.88 -1.26
CA THR A 18 -12.52 -5.18 -0.16
C THR A 18 -11.97 -4.74 1.19
N CYS A 19 -12.88 -4.61 2.18
CA CYS A 19 -12.52 -4.37 3.59
C CYS A 19 -12.80 -5.60 4.47
N ARG A 20 -12.81 -6.81 3.89
CA ARG A 20 -13.15 -8.05 4.60
C ARG A 20 -11.89 -8.77 5.05
N ILE A 21 -11.39 -8.41 6.21
CA ILE A 21 -10.26 -9.11 6.84
C ILE A 21 -10.78 -10.21 7.78
N ASN A 22 -10.09 -11.37 7.81
CA ASN A 22 -10.39 -12.41 8.80
C ASN A 22 -10.09 -11.88 10.22
N PRO A 23 -11.08 -11.87 11.14
CA PRO A 23 -10.92 -11.32 12.50
C PRO A 23 -9.80 -11.98 13.33
N GLU A 24 -9.40 -13.20 12.99
CA GLU A 24 -8.30 -13.87 13.67
C GLU A 24 -6.94 -13.17 13.51
N TYR A 25 -6.76 -12.37 12.44
CA TYR A 25 -5.57 -11.50 12.30
C TYR A 25 -5.42 -10.56 13.50
N PHE A 26 -6.51 -9.99 13.99
CA PHE A 26 -6.47 -9.08 15.13
C PHE A 26 -5.96 -9.76 16.39
N THR A 27 -6.41 -10.99 16.64
CA THR A 27 -5.94 -11.80 17.77
C THR A 27 -4.46 -12.13 17.64
N VAL A 28 -4.03 -12.54 16.46
CA VAL A 28 -2.64 -12.90 16.21
C VAL A 28 -1.72 -11.67 16.30
N ILE A 29 -2.14 -10.52 15.79
CA ILE A 29 -1.39 -9.26 15.92
C ILE A 29 -1.21 -8.89 17.40
N GLN A 30 -2.25 -9.05 18.24
CA GLN A 30 -2.13 -8.81 19.68
C GLN A 30 -1.09 -9.76 20.33
N GLN A 31 -1.15 -11.05 20.02
CA GLN A 31 -0.19 -12.05 20.53
C GLN A 31 1.25 -11.75 20.08
N LEU A 32 1.45 -11.33 18.82
CA LEU A 32 2.76 -10.90 18.32
C LEU A 32 3.29 -9.70 19.11
N ARG A 33 2.43 -8.72 19.39
CA ARG A 33 2.80 -7.56 20.21
C ARG A 33 3.19 -7.93 21.64
N GLU A 34 2.52 -8.92 22.25
CA GLU A 34 2.87 -9.45 23.58
C GLU A 34 4.24 -10.14 23.59
N LEU A 35 4.65 -10.70 22.44
CA LEU A 35 6.01 -11.24 22.24
C LEU A 35 7.06 -10.15 21.93
N GLY A 36 6.67 -8.87 21.87
CA GLY A 36 7.56 -7.77 21.53
C GLY A 36 7.76 -7.56 20.03
N ILE A 37 7.05 -8.30 19.18
CA ILE A 37 7.15 -8.20 17.72
C ILE A 37 6.30 -7.03 17.22
N GLN A 38 6.90 -6.11 16.47
CA GLN A 38 6.20 -4.99 15.83
C GLN A 38 5.49 -5.47 14.57
N VAL A 39 4.38 -4.82 14.21
CA VAL A 39 3.63 -5.13 12.98
C VAL A 39 3.41 -3.85 12.18
N ALA A 40 3.63 -3.92 10.88
CA ALA A 40 3.39 -2.86 9.92
C ALA A 40 2.48 -3.36 8.78
N ALA A 41 1.44 -2.61 8.44
CA ALA A 41 0.68 -2.80 7.22
C ALA A 41 1.20 -1.83 6.14
N ALA A 42 1.46 -2.34 4.93
CA ALA A 42 2.01 -1.56 3.82
C ALA A 42 1.16 -1.71 2.56
N SER A 43 0.51 -0.64 2.11
CA SER A 43 -0.46 -0.69 1.01
C SER A 43 -0.40 0.55 0.12
N GLY A 44 -0.95 0.43 -1.09
CA GLY A 44 -1.32 1.57 -1.94
C GLY A 44 -2.50 2.37 -1.41
N ARG A 45 -3.24 1.83 -0.45
CA ARG A 45 -4.38 2.51 0.21
C ARG A 45 -3.94 3.77 0.94
N GLN A 46 -4.90 4.65 1.15
CA GLN A 46 -4.75 5.82 2.03
C GLN A 46 -4.71 5.40 3.50
N ALA A 47 -4.17 6.28 4.35
CA ALA A 47 -4.03 6.02 5.78
C ALA A 47 -5.37 5.69 6.47
N ASP A 48 -6.43 6.45 6.19
CA ASP A 48 -7.75 6.26 6.79
C ASP A 48 -8.36 4.90 6.47
N SER A 49 -8.20 4.43 5.22
CA SER A 49 -8.67 3.11 4.82
C SER A 49 -7.94 2.00 5.58
N LEU A 50 -6.62 2.12 5.77
CA LEU A 50 -5.84 1.18 6.58
C LEU A 50 -6.22 1.24 8.06
N LEU A 51 -6.34 2.43 8.64
CA LEU A 51 -6.75 2.62 10.04
C LEU A 51 -8.14 2.05 10.31
N SER A 52 -9.06 2.19 9.36
CA SER A 52 -10.40 1.60 9.44
C SER A 52 -10.36 0.07 9.35
N LEU A 53 -9.56 -0.50 8.43
CA LEU A 53 -9.43 -1.94 8.26
C LEU A 53 -8.87 -2.63 9.51
N PHE A 54 -7.90 -2.01 10.17
CA PHE A 54 -7.23 -2.52 11.38
C PHE A 54 -7.75 -1.89 12.67
N GLU A 55 -8.97 -1.33 12.66
CA GLU A 55 -9.56 -0.61 13.81
C GLU A 55 -9.35 -1.31 15.17
N PRO A 56 -9.56 -2.64 15.34
CA PRO A 56 -9.41 -3.28 16.64
C PRO A 56 -7.97 -3.34 17.19
N VAL A 57 -6.95 -3.13 16.32
CA VAL A 57 -5.53 -3.28 16.67
C VAL A 57 -4.65 -2.13 16.17
N ARG A 58 -5.25 -1.12 15.53
CA ARG A 58 -4.52 -0.01 14.88
C ARG A 58 -3.52 0.70 15.80
N ASP A 59 -3.82 0.81 17.10
CA ASP A 59 -2.95 1.45 18.08
C ASP A 59 -1.66 0.66 18.38
N LYS A 60 -1.55 -0.54 17.83
CA LYS A 60 -0.43 -1.46 18.02
C LYS A 60 0.41 -1.66 16.76
N MET A 61 0.15 -0.86 15.70
CA MET A 61 0.73 -1.08 14.38
C MET A 61 1.39 0.18 13.81
N PHE A 62 2.32 -0.02 12.90
CA PHE A 62 2.76 0.97 11.93
C PHE A 62 1.94 0.84 10.64
N PHE A 63 1.79 1.95 9.94
CA PHE A 63 1.11 2.01 8.65
C PHE A 63 2.01 2.68 7.62
N ILE A 64 2.24 1.98 6.52
CA ILE A 64 2.86 2.48 5.30
C ILE A 64 1.75 2.59 4.27
N SER A 65 1.28 3.81 4.02
CA SER A 65 0.19 4.10 3.08
C SER A 65 0.71 4.77 1.81
N ASN A 66 -0.17 4.89 0.80
CA ASN A 66 0.15 5.52 -0.48
C ASN A 66 1.44 4.97 -1.12
N ASN A 67 1.61 3.63 -1.12
CA ASN A 67 2.82 2.96 -1.65
C ASN A 67 4.14 3.40 -1.00
N GLY A 68 4.12 3.82 0.26
CA GLY A 68 5.30 4.32 0.98
C GLY A 68 5.42 5.84 1.02
N GLY A 69 4.41 6.55 0.51
CA GLY A 69 4.36 8.01 0.56
C GLY A 69 4.11 8.58 1.94
N VAL A 70 3.46 7.81 2.82
CA VAL A 70 3.21 8.19 4.21
C VAL A 70 3.57 7.04 5.14
N ILE A 71 4.28 7.33 6.22
CA ILE A 71 4.54 6.41 7.33
C ILE A 71 3.92 7.00 8.58
N GLY A 72 3.15 6.21 9.34
CA GLY A 72 2.50 6.67 10.55
C GLY A 72 2.11 5.57 11.51
N THR A 73 1.50 5.99 12.60
CA THR A 73 0.74 5.16 13.55
C THR A 73 -0.70 5.69 13.56
N SER A 74 -1.59 5.07 14.32
CA SER A 74 -2.97 5.58 14.50
C SER A 74 -3.04 7.00 15.07
N SER A 75 -1.99 7.46 15.76
CA SER A 75 -2.01 8.73 16.49
C SER A 75 -1.17 9.84 15.86
N ARG A 76 -0.27 9.53 14.92
CA ARG A 76 0.62 10.52 14.31
C ARG A 76 1.23 10.05 13.00
N ILE A 77 1.46 10.99 12.11
CA ILE A 77 2.29 10.84 10.93
C ILE A 77 3.77 10.97 11.37
N LEU A 78 4.61 10.04 10.92
CA LEU A 78 6.05 10.00 11.19
C LEU A 78 6.86 10.54 10.03
N PHE A 79 6.40 10.31 8.80
CA PHE A 79 7.09 10.71 7.58
C PHE A 79 6.08 10.92 6.44
N VAL A 80 6.35 11.92 5.59
CA VAL A 80 5.58 12.21 4.37
C VAL A 80 6.55 12.49 3.22
N ALA A 81 6.35 11.80 2.10
CA ALA A 81 7.08 12.02 0.85
C ALA A 81 6.18 12.76 -0.15
N ASN A 82 6.17 14.08 -0.10
CA ASN A 82 5.41 14.89 -1.04
C ASN A 82 5.99 14.81 -2.46
N MET A 83 5.12 14.85 -3.45
CA MET A 83 5.49 15.03 -4.85
C MET A 83 5.99 16.46 -5.09
N ASP A 84 6.92 16.62 -6.03
CA ASP A 84 7.28 17.94 -6.51
C ASP A 84 6.10 18.60 -7.21
N GLU A 85 5.74 19.80 -6.81
CA GLU A 85 4.53 20.51 -7.30
C GLU A 85 4.62 20.77 -8.81
N THR A 86 5.81 21.10 -9.34
CA THR A 86 5.99 21.35 -10.77
C THR A 86 5.79 20.09 -11.59
N LEU A 87 6.28 18.94 -11.08
CA LEU A 87 6.06 17.65 -11.73
C LEU A 87 4.61 17.23 -11.66
N LEU A 88 3.94 17.45 -10.52
CA LEU A 88 2.51 17.17 -10.37
C LEU A 88 1.68 17.98 -11.37
N GLN A 89 1.87 19.30 -11.46
CA GLN A 89 1.13 20.15 -12.40
C GLN A 89 1.32 19.70 -13.85
N LYS A 90 2.54 19.28 -14.20
CA LYS A 90 2.81 18.75 -15.54
C LYS A 90 2.15 17.40 -15.79
N LEU A 91 2.11 16.52 -14.79
CA LEU A 91 1.38 15.25 -14.87
C LEU A 91 -0.11 15.47 -15.08
N LEU A 92 -0.71 16.41 -14.34
CA LEU A 92 -2.12 16.77 -14.48
C LEU A 92 -2.44 17.32 -15.87
N GLU A 93 -1.52 18.07 -16.47
CA GLU A 93 -1.69 18.54 -17.86
C GLU A 93 -1.61 17.39 -18.87
N ASP A 94 -0.65 16.49 -18.71
CA ASP A 94 -0.51 15.32 -19.59
C ASP A 94 -1.75 14.40 -19.49
N CYS A 95 -2.38 14.29 -18.30
CA CYS A 95 -3.60 13.49 -18.10
C CYS A 95 -4.80 14.01 -18.87
N LYS A 96 -4.86 15.29 -19.24
CA LYS A 96 -5.95 15.83 -20.07
C LYS A 96 -6.08 15.19 -21.45
N ALA A 97 -5.02 14.57 -21.95
CA ALA A 97 -5.05 13.79 -23.18
C ALA A 97 -5.83 12.46 -23.06
N PHE A 98 -6.24 12.08 -21.85
CA PHE A 98 -6.93 10.82 -21.54
C PHE A 98 -8.30 11.12 -20.91
N PRO A 99 -9.32 11.46 -21.72
CA PRO A 99 -10.63 11.92 -21.21
C PRO A 99 -11.40 10.84 -20.44
N ASP A 100 -11.07 9.56 -20.65
CA ASP A 100 -11.70 8.41 -19.97
C ASP A 100 -10.94 7.98 -18.71
N CYS A 101 -10.00 8.82 -18.25
CA CYS A 101 -9.25 8.62 -17.01
C CYS A 101 -9.66 9.68 -15.97
N TYR A 102 -9.85 9.22 -14.72
CA TYR A 102 -10.22 10.08 -13.60
C TYR A 102 -9.12 10.11 -12.58
N LEU A 103 -8.92 11.28 -11.96
CA LEU A 103 -7.82 11.52 -11.03
C LEU A 103 -8.31 11.56 -9.59
N LEU A 104 -7.56 10.87 -8.72
CA LEU A 104 -7.64 10.99 -7.28
C LEU A 104 -6.27 11.45 -6.75
N LEU A 105 -6.21 12.66 -6.20
CA LEU A 105 -4.99 13.19 -5.60
C LEU A 105 -5.01 12.98 -4.09
N SER A 106 -4.01 12.30 -3.55
CA SER A 106 -3.89 12.04 -2.12
C SER A 106 -2.83 12.94 -1.49
N ALA A 107 -3.23 13.72 -0.51
CA ALA A 107 -2.33 14.33 0.48
C ALA A 107 -2.00 13.31 1.59
N ALA A 108 -1.38 13.76 2.67
CA ALA A 108 -1.02 12.87 3.77
C ALA A 108 -2.23 12.31 4.54
N GLU A 109 -3.29 13.12 4.70
CA GLU A 109 -4.48 12.79 5.49
C GLU A 109 -5.76 12.72 4.67
N GLU A 110 -5.86 13.43 3.55
CA GLU A 110 -7.08 13.59 2.75
C GLU A 110 -6.79 13.31 1.28
N SER A 111 -7.85 13.07 0.52
CA SER A 111 -7.78 12.94 -0.93
C SER A 111 -8.80 13.80 -1.63
N TYR A 112 -8.56 14.07 -2.91
CA TYR A 112 -9.33 15.04 -3.68
C TYR A 112 -9.62 14.50 -5.08
N TYR A 113 -10.85 14.76 -5.56
CA TYR A 113 -11.27 14.52 -6.94
C TYR A 113 -11.99 15.73 -7.50
N LEU A 114 -12.05 15.87 -8.83
CA LEU A 114 -12.74 17.01 -9.46
C LEU A 114 -14.25 16.86 -9.37
N GLU A 115 -14.95 17.96 -9.05
CA GLU A 115 -16.40 18.08 -9.26
C GLU A 115 -16.74 17.74 -10.72
N GLY A 116 -17.85 17.01 -10.92
CA GLY A 116 -18.29 16.59 -12.26
C GLY A 116 -17.68 15.28 -12.77
N CYS A 117 -16.89 14.57 -11.95
CA CYS A 117 -16.57 13.17 -12.22
C CYS A 117 -17.85 12.31 -12.30
N PRO A 118 -17.86 11.22 -13.10
CA PRO A 118 -19.00 10.29 -13.16
C PRO A 118 -19.40 9.76 -11.78
N GLU A 119 -20.71 9.59 -11.58
CA GLU A 119 -21.26 9.06 -10.32
C GLU A 119 -20.68 7.69 -9.97
N ASP A 120 -20.47 6.81 -10.97
CA ASP A 120 -19.88 5.50 -10.77
C ASP A 120 -18.46 5.59 -10.21
N PHE A 121 -17.63 6.53 -10.72
CA PHE A 121 -16.29 6.75 -10.18
C PHE A 121 -16.34 7.31 -8.74
N VAL A 122 -17.22 8.25 -8.48
CA VAL A 122 -17.39 8.82 -7.13
C VAL A 122 -17.86 7.73 -6.17
N HIS A 123 -18.86 6.93 -6.55
CA HIS A 123 -19.35 5.80 -5.75
C HIS A 123 -18.22 4.78 -5.45
N LEU A 124 -17.44 4.43 -6.47
CA LEU A 124 -16.30 3.53 -6.32
C LEU A 124 -15.33 4.02 -5.23
N ILE A 125 -14.89 5.29 -5.29
CA ILE A 125 -13.89 5.80 -4.35
C ILE A 125 -14.46 6.07 -2.96
N THR A 126 -15.73 6.49 -2.81
CA THR A 126 -16.30 6.87 -1.52
C THR A 126 -16.99 5.71 -0.81
N GLU A 127 -17.69 4.83 -1.53
CA GLU A 127 -18.52 3.77 -0.94
C GLU A 127 -17.83 2.40 -0.97
N GLU A 128 -17.22 2.03 -2.10
CA GLU A 128 -16.58 0.71 -2.22
C GLU A 128 -15.20 0.69 -1.58
N TYR A 129 -14.31 1.62 -2.00
CA TYR A 129 -12.96 1.74 -1.41
C TYR A 129 -12.95 2.51 -0.08
N ARG A 130 -14.01 3.26 0.21
CA ARG A 130 -14.14 4.10 1.41
C ARG A 130 -12.96 5.02 1.62
N PHE A 131 -12.49 5.63 0.54
CA PHE A 131 -11.48 6.67 0.64
C PHE A 131 -12.13 7.94 1.19
N GLY A 132 -11.48 8.58 2.16
CA GLY A 132 -11.83 9.94 2.58
C GLY A 132 -11.46 10.93 1.47
N ALA A 133 -12.36 11.10 0.48
CA ALA A 133 -12.10 11.92 -0.69
C ALA A 133 -13.11 13.05 -0.81
N GLU A 134 -12.62 14.28 -1.00
CA GLU A 134 -13.40 15.50 -1.08
C GLU A 134 -13.44 16.04 -2.52
N PRO A 135 -14.61 16.51 -3.00
CA PRO A 135 -14.71 17.14 -4.30
C PRO A 135 -14.06 18.53 -4.30
N VAL A 136 -13.33 18.85 -5.37
CA VAL A 136 -12.73 20.17 -5.59
C VAL A 136 -13.06 20.69 -6.99
N LYS A 137 -13.14 22.01 -7.12
CA LYS A 137 -13.45 22.67 -8.42
C LYS A 137 -12.27 22.65 -9.37
N ASP A 138 -11.08 22.74 -8.85
CA ASP A 138 -9.82 22.66 -9.60
C ASP A 138 -8.69 22.16 -8.69
N TRP A 139 -7.54 21.88 -9.27
CA TRP A 139 -6.37 21.38 -8.57
C TRP A 139 -5.49 22.47 -7.92
N LYS A 140 -5.99 23.71 -7.86
CA LYS A 140 -5.28 24.83 -7.25
C LYS A 140 -5.52 24.83 -5.74
N SER A 141 -4.53 25.29 -5.00
CA SER A 141 -4.63 25.46 -3.54
C SER A 141 -4.86 24.18 -2.75
N LEU A 142 -4.45 23.03 -3.29
CA LEU A 142 -4.41 21.77 -2.52
C LEU A 142 -3.20 21.77 -1.57
N PRO A 143 -3.30 21.01 -0.46
CA PRO A 143 -2.13 20.70 0.35
C PRO A 143 -1.10 19.92 -0.48
N PRO A 144 0.15 19.77 0.03
CA PRO A 144 1.16 18.98 -0.65
C PRO A 144 0.67 17.55 -0.94
N ILE A 145 0.75 17.13 -2.20
CA ILE A 145 0.25 15.84 -2.69
C ILE A 145 1.34 14.78 -2.57
N VAL A 146 0.97 13.63 -2.08
CA VAL A 146 1.82 12.45 -1.91
C VAL A 146 1.71 11.51 -3.10
N LYS A 147 0.48 11.33 -3.61
CA LYS A 147 0.17 10.39 -4.70
C LYS A 147 -0.88 10.98 -5.64
N ALA A 148 -0.66 10.79 -6.95
CA ALA A 148 -1.67 11.01 -7.97
C ALA A 148 -2.08 9.65 -8.55
N ALA A 149 -3.28 9.20 -8.24
CA ALA A 149 -3.86 7.97 -8.76
C ALA A 149 -4.73 8.28 -9.97
N ILE A 150 -4.54 7.53 -11.04
CA ILE A 150 -5.28 7.64 -12.29
C ILE A 150 -6.13 6.38 -12.44
N TYR A 151 -7.43 6.54 -12.34
CA TYR A 151 -8.41 5.50 -12.62
C TYR A 151 -8.73 5.48 -14.11
N HIS A 152 -8.87 4.31 -14.69
CA HIS A 152 -9.39 4.12 -16.03
C HIS A 152 -10.47 3.05 -16.05
N ASP A 153 -11.43 3.16 -16.97
CA ASP A 153 -12.46 2.15 -17.17
C ASP A 153 -11.82 0.79 -17.52
N PRO A 154 -12.08 -0.29 -16.76
CA PRO A 154 -11.53 -1.62 -17.02
C PRO A 154 -11.96 -2.23 -18.36
N ALA A 155 -13.01 -1.71 -19.00
CA ALA A 155 -13.42 -2.10 -20.33
C ALA A 155 -12.48 -1.58 -21.45
N LEU A 156 -11.63 -0.58 -21.12
CA LEU A 156 -10.68 0.01 -22.06
C LEU A 156 -9.28 -0.63 -21.90
N PRO A 157 -8.41 -0.54 -22.94
CA PRO A 157 -7.03 -0.99 -22.81
C PRO A 157 -6.30 -0.24 -21.69
N HIS A 158 -5.60 -0.97 -20.83
CA HIS A 158 -4.90 -0.38 -19.69
C HIS A 158 -3.84 0.65 -20.13
N PRO A 159 -3.93 1.92 -19.71
CA PRO A 159 -3.09 3.00 -20.22
C PRO A 159 -1.67 3.03 -19.62
N ALA A 160 -1.33 2.13 -18.68
CA ALA A 160 -0.11 2.20 -17.87
C ALA A 160 1.16 2.42 -18.70
N ARG A 161 1.35 1.70 -19.81
CA ARG A 161 2.56 1.82 -20.62
C ARG A 161 2.70 3.23 -21.22
N VAL A 162 1.58 3.80 -21.67
CA VAL A 162 1.55 5.12 -22.29
C VAL A 162 1.73 6.23 -21.25
N LEU A 163 1.13 6.03 -20.05
CA LEU A 163 1.21 7.00 -18.97
C LEU A 163 2.55 6.96 -18.22
N ILE A 164 3.08 5.79 -17.90
CA ILE A 164 4.27 5.63 -17.05
C ILE A 164 5.56 5.95 -17.80
N GLU A 165 5.70 5.50 -19.04
CA GLU A 165 6.98 5.59 -19.77
C GLU A 165 7.51 7.03 -19.91
N PRO A 166 6.71 8.07 -20.25
CA PRO A 166 7.19 9.44 -20.32
C PRO A 166 7.70 10.00 -18.98
N TRP A 167 7.30 9.39 -17.86
CA TRP A 167 7.61 9.86 -16.51
C TRP A 167 8.76 9.10 -15.84
N ARG A 168 9.28 8.07 -16.51
CA ARG A 168 10.38 7.26 -15.98
C ARG A 168 11.59 8.13 -15.58
N GLY A 169 12.06 7.94 -14.34
CA GLY A 169 13.17 8.71 -13.76
C GLY A 169 12.78 10.08 -13.19
N ARG A 170 11.54 10.55 -13.39
CA ARG A 170 11.02 11.78 -12.80
C ARG A 170 10.00 11.52 -11.69
N LEU A 171 9.11 10.57 -11.91
CA LEU A 171 8.18 10.04 -10.95
C LEU A 171 8.27 8.52 -10.94
N THR A 172 7.86 7.91 -9.86
CA THR A 172 7.65 6.46 -9.77
C THR A 172 6.21 6.16 -10.18
N GLY A 173 6.03 5.50 -11.32
CA GLY A 173 4.74 5.02 -11.79
C GLY A 173 4.53 3.56 -11.39
N VAL A 174 3.39 3.25 -10.78
CA VAL A 174 3.03 1.92 -10.28
C VAL A 174 1.67 1.52 -10.86
N VAL A 175 1.56 0.31 -11.38
CA VAL A 175 0.25 -0.28 -11.71
C VAL A 175 -0.32 -0.87 -10.43
N SER A 176 -1.44 -0.32 -9.98
CA SER A 176 -2.13 -0.71 -8.75
C SER A 176 -3.45 -1.39 -9.11
N GLY A 177 -3.41 -2.73 -9.27
CA GLY A 177 -4.58 -3.50 -9.68
C GLY A 177 -4.90 -3.39 -11.18
N ARG A 178 -6.17 -3.52 -11.53
CA ARG A 178 -6.65 -3.56 -12.93
C ARG A 178 -7.01 -2.20 -13.50
N GLU A 179 -7.30 -1.24 -12.65
CA GLU A 179 -7.99 0.00 -12.99
C GLU A 179 -7.17 1.25 -12.64
N TRP A 180 -6.03 1.06 -11.95
CA TRP A 180 -5.29 2.17 -11.38
C TRP A 180 -3.84 2.24 -11.86
N VAL A 181 -3.41 3.45 -12.12
CA VAL A 181 -2.00 3.82 -12.28
C VAL A 181 -1.68 4.89 -11.24
N ASP A 182 -0.80 4.58 -10.32
CA ASP A 182 -0.35 5.50 -9.27
C ASP A 182 0.95 6.18 -9.67
N PHE A 183 1.05 7.49 -9.47
CA PHE A 183 2.29 8.24 -9.52
C PHE A 183 2.64 8.77 -8.14
N ILE A 184 3.87 8.52 -7.72
CA ILE A 184 4.45 8.97 -6.45
C ILE A 184 5.83 9.60 -6.71
N GLY A 185 6.38 10.26 -5.70
CA GLY A 185 7.71 10.87 -5.79
C GLY A 185 8.80 9.87 -6.20
N PRO A 186 9.89 10.33 -6.81
CA PRO A 186 10.99 9.45 -7.25
C PRO A 186 11.62 8.75 -6.04
N GLY A 187 11.84 7.43 -6.18
CA GLY A 187 12.43 6.61 -5.13
C GLY A 187 11.51 6.32 -3.93
N VAL A 188 10.27 6.78 -3.94
CA VAL A 188 9.25 6.37 -2.97
C VAL A 188 8.81 4.95 -3.29
N SER A 189 8.77 4.09 -2.29
CA SER A 189 8.28 2.71 -2.38
C SER A 189 7.96 2.16 -0.99
N LYS A 190 7.15 1.09 -0.92
CA LYS A 190 6.90 0.36 0.34
C LYS A 190 8.21 -0.10 1.00
N GLY A 191 9.19 -0.55 0.21
CA GLY A 191 10.49 -1.01 0.72
C GLY A 191 11.34 0.10 1.32
N ARG A 192 11.35 1.31 0.71
CA ARG A 192 12.02 2.46 1.32
C ARG A 192 11.36 2.85 2.63
N ALA A 193 10.03 2.94 2.65
CA ALA A 193 9.29 3.26 3.88
C ALA A 193 9.53 2.21 4.98
N LEU A 194 9.60 0.93 4.61
CA LEU A 194 9.93 -0.14 5.55
C LEU A 194 11.34 0.02 6.13
N ARG A 195 12.31 0.40 5.31
CA ARG A 195 13.69 0.65 5.76
C ARG A 195 13.76 1.76 6.82
N GLU A 196 13.03 2.85 6.65
CA GLU A 196 12.94 3.92 7.67
C GLU A 196 12.42 3.38 9.02
N ILE A 197 11.42 2.48 8.98
CA ILE A 197 10.91 1.82 10.21
C ILE A 197 11.98 0.89 10.79
N MET A 198 12.65 0.08 9.96
CA MET A 198 13.71 -0.84 10.41
C MET A 198 14.86 -0.10 11.07
N GLU A 199 15.32 0.99 10.47
CA GLU A 199 16.39 1.84 11.02
C GLU A 199 15.96 2.46 12.36
N SER A 200 14.73 2.97 12.46
CA SER A 200 14.18 3.54 13.69
C SER A 200 14.05 2.52 14.83
N LEU A 201 13.81 1.25 14.50
CA LEU A 201 13.65 0.16 15.47
C LEU A 201 14.93 -0.65 15.67
N GLU A 202 16.03 -0.32 14.98
CA GLU A 202 17.29 -1.07 14.99
C GLU A 202 17.07 -2.57 14.66
N VAL A 203 16.24 -2.85 13.62
CA VAL A 203 15.91 -4.20 13.16
C VAL A 203 16.71 -4.55 11.92
N SER A 204 17.40 -5.68 11.95
CA SER A 204 18.17 -6.20 10.81
C SER A 204 17.30 -7.00 9.83
N ALA A 205 17.86 -7.30 8.64
CA ALA A 205 17.16 -8.10 7.62
C ALA A 205 16.83 -9.53 8.08
N GLU A 206 17.59 -10.09 9.04
CA GLU A 206 17.36 -11.40 9.64
C GLU A 206 16.23 -11.42 10.68
N GLU A 207 15.84 -10.24 11.18
CA GLU A 207 14.86 -10.07 12.24
C GLU A 207 13.50 -9.59 11.75
N ILE A 208 13.36 -9.44 10.42
CA ILE A 208 12.12 -9.03 9.78
C ILE A 208 11.52 -10.14 8.92
N MET A 209 10.18 -10.20 8.92
CA MET A 209 9.37 -11.03 8.03
C MET A 209 8.46 -10.16 7.19
N VAL A 210 8.43 -10.39 5.88
CA VAL A 210 7.68 -9.57 4.91
C VAL A 210 6.72 -10.44 4.10
N PHE A 211 5.50 -9.93 3.86
CA PHE A 211 4.50 -10.59 3.02
C PHE A 211 4.02 -9.64 1.91
N GLY A 212 3.79 -10.18 0.71
CA GLY A 212 3.25 -9.43 -0.42
C GLY A 212 2.94 -10.32 -1.62
N ASP A 213 2.27 -9.79 -2.65
CA ASP A 213 1.85 -10.54 -3.83
C ASP A 213 2.06 -9.81 -5.16
N GLN A 214 2.35 -8.49 -5.11
CA GLN A 214 2.47 -7.64 -6.30
C GLN A 214 3.89 -7.08 -6.50
N MET A 215 4.11 -6.48 -7.68
CA MET A 215 5.41 -5.90 -8.06
C MET A 215 5.85 -4.74 -7.14
N ASN A 216 4.91 -4.00 -6.55
CA ASN A 216 5.20 -2.92 -5.59
C ASN A 216 5.66 -3.44 -4.23
N ASP A 217 5.58 -4.75 -3.97
CA ASP A 217 6.07 -5.40 -2.77
C ASP A 217 7.52 -5.88 -2.88
N LEU A 218 8.04 -6.05 -4.10
CA LEU A 218 9.42 -6.48 -4.32
C LEU A 218 10.43 -5.66 -3.52
N PRO A 219 10.34 -4.30 -3.49
CA PRO A 219 11.25 -3.51 -2.68
C PRO A 219 11.18 -3.78 -1.17
N MET A 220 10.04 -4.27 -0.63
CA MET A 220 9.96 -4.73 0.76
C MET A 220 10.61 -6.09 0.93
N MET A 221 10.39 -7.01 0.00
CA MET A 221 10.98 -8.36 0.04
C MET A 221 12.51 -8.29 0.03
N GLU A 222 13.10 -7.34 -0.69
CA GLU A 222 14.54 -7.08 -0.71
C GLU A 222 15.12 -6.62 0.63
N GLN A 223 14.30 -6.11 1.57
CA GLN A 223 14.74 -5.71 2.91
C GLN A 223 14.82 -6.88 3.89
N ALA A 224 14.22 -8.04 3.56
CA ALA A 224 13.99 -9.13 4.51
C ALA A 224 14.61 -10.43 4.04
N LYS A 225 15.29 -11.13 4.97
CA LYS A 225 15.71 -12.51 4.75
C LYS A 225 14.51 -13.46 4.70
N HIS A 226 13.46 -13.18 5.46
CA HIS A 226 12.24 -13.98 5.52
C HIS A 226 11.12 -13.29 4.75
N SER A 227 11.24 -13.28 3.41
CA SER A 227 10.21 -12.77 2.51
C SER A 227 9.27 -13.88 2.06
N PHE A 228 7.97 -13.59 2.08
CA PHE A 228 6.90 -14.51 1.74
C PHE A 228 6.01 -13.92 0.67
N THR A 229 5.57 -14.74 -0.26
CA THR A 229 4.48 -14.42 -1.17
C THR A 229 3.35 -15.42 -1.03
N VAL A 230 2.12 -15.02 -1.36
CA VAL A 230 0.96 -15.91 -1.34
C VAL A 230 0.89 -16.77 -2.60
N GLY A 231 0.28 -17.95 -2.51
CA GLY A 231 0.21 -18.91 -3.62
C GLY A 231 -0.44 -18.37 -4.90
N GLY A 232 -1.32 -17.35 -4.78
CA GLY A 232 -1.97 -16.66 -5.91
C GLY A 232 -1.15 -15.55 -6.57
N ALA A 233 0.03 -15.19 -6.04
CA ALA A 233 0.87 -14.11 -6.55
C ALA A 233 1.41 -14.37 -7.95
N ARG A 234 1.90 -13.32 -8.61
CA ARG A 234 2.57 -13.42 -9.93
C ARG A 234 3.85 -14.23 -9.84
N GLU A 235 4.21 -14.91 -10.93
CA GLU A 235 5.41 -15.74 -10.97
C GLU A 235 6.70 -14.95 -10.71
N GLU A 236 6.77 -13.68 -11.15
CA GLU A 236 7.91 -12.80 -10.90
C GLU A 236 8.08 -12.53 -9.40
N VAL A 237 6.96 -12.36 -8.68
CA VAL A 237 6.97 -12.13 -7.22
C VAL A 237 7.33 -13.42 -6.49
N LYS A 238 6.79 -14.58 -6.93
CA LYS A 238 7.15 -15.89 -6.39
C LYS A 238 8.64 -16.20 -6.55
N ALA A 239 9.22 -15.82 -7.68
CA ALA A 239 10.65 -16.03 -7.94
C ALA A 239 11.56 -15.15 -7.06
N ALA A 240 11.07 -14.00 -6.60
CA ALA A 240 11.81 -13.07 -5.75
C ALA A 240 11.67 -13.37 -4.24
N ALA A 241 10.56 -13.98 -3.82
CA ALA A 241 10.30 -14.30 -2.42
C ALA A 241 11.12 -15.54 -1.98
N ALA A 242 11.58 -15.54 -0.72
CA ALA A 242 12.26 -16.69 -0.13
C ALA A 242 11.30 -17.87 0.13
N HIS A 243 10.01 -17.58 0.34
CA HIS A 243 8.99 -18.56 0.68
C HIS A 243 7.67 -18.27 -0.03
N VAL A 244 6.88 -19.32 -0.26
CA VAL A 244 5.51 -19.22 -0.77
C VAL A 244 4.56 -19.80 0.27
N THR A 245 3.53 -19.03 0.65
CA THR A 245 2.48 -19.51 1.57
C THR A 245 1.32 -20.14 0.80
N ALA A 246 0.34 -20.67 1.52
CA ALA A 246 -0.97 -20.97 0.94
C ALA A 246 -1.59 -19.68 0.33
N PRO A 247 -2.55 -19.80 -0.61
CA PRO A 247 -3.25 -18.65 -1.16
C PRO A 247 -3.93 -17.79 -0.09
N MET A 248 -4.17 -16.51 -0.40
CA MET A 248 -4.89 -15.57 0.48
C MET A 248 -6.26 -16.12 0.90
N GLN A 249 -7.00 -16.76 -0.02
CA GLN A 249 -8.30 -17.38 0.26
C GLN A 249 -8.26 -18.52 1.31
N GLU A 250 -7.07 -19.07 1.55
CA GLU A 250 -6.81 -20.10 2.55
C GLU A 250 -6.10 -19.51 3.79
N ASP A 251 -6.09 -18.18 3.94
CA ASP A 251 -5.42 -17.48 5.04
C ASP A 251 -3.92 -17.83 5.17
N GLY A 252 -3.18 -17.92 4.06
CA GLY A 252 -1.79 -18.38 4.04
C GLY A 252 -0.88 -17.57 4.96
N VAL A 253 -1.01 -16.25 4.98
CA VAL A 253 -0.26 -15.36 5.88
C VAL A 253 -0.62 -15.65 7.34
N LEU A 254 -1.90 -15.77 7.66
CA LEU A 254 -2.39 -16.05 9.01
C LEU A 254 -1.82 -17.37 9.56
N GLN A 255 -1.72 -18.40 8.71
CA GLN A 255 -1.11 -19.69 9.10
C GLN A 255 0.37 -19.52 9.51
N VAL A 256 1.15 -18.75 8.74
CA VAL A 256 2.55 -18.47 9.07
C VAL A 256 2.65 -17.68 10.38
N LEU A 257 1.82 -16.64 10.57
CA LEU A 257 1.82 -15.84 11.79
C LEU A 257 1.42 -16.64 13.03
N LYS A 258 0.42 -17.52 12.92
CA LYS A 258 0.04 -18.44 14.02
C LYS A 258 1.19 -19.36 14.40
N ASN A 259 1.92 -19.90 13.43
CA ASN A 259 3.10 -20.72 13.68
C ASN A 259 4.21 -19.91 14.37
N LEU A 260 4.44 -18.67 13.95
CA LEU A 260 5.42 -17.79 14.59
C LEU A 260 5.06 -17.50 16.06
N VAL A 261 3.77 -17.23 16.36
CA VAL A 261 3.28 -17.06 17.75
C VAL A 261 3.52 -18.33 18.57
N LYS A 262 3.14 -19.49 18.03
CA LYS A 262 3.33 -20.80 18.69
C LYS A 262 4.82 -21.05 19.03
N ASN A 263 5.71 -20.63 18.16
CA ASN A 263 7.17 -20.78 18.32
C ASN A 263 7.83 -19.57 19.01
N LYS A 264 7.04 -18.72 19.70
CA LYS A 264 7.50 -17.55 20.47
C LYS A 264 8.42 -16.60 19.69
N GLY A 265 8.10 -16.37 18.43
CA GLY A 265 8.84 -15.47 17.55
C GLY A 265 10.06 -16.08 16.85
N GLU A 266 10.32 -17.38 17.03
CA GLU A 266 11.36 -18.08 16.27
C GLU A 266 10.79 -18.61 14.96
N PHE A 267 11.48 -18.30 13.86
CA PHE A 267 11.22 -18.86 12.54
C PHE A 267 12.36 -19.81 12.16
N THR A 268 12.02 -21.08 11.97
CA THR A 268 12.94 -22.18 11.63
C THR A 268 12.59 -22.81 10.30
#